data_bf0c28c1d6c194d310ac5061a4869529
#
_entry.id   bf0c28c1d6c194d310ac5061a4869529
#
_cell.length_a   1.000
_cell.length_b   1.000
_cell.length_c   1.000
_cell.angle_alpha   90.00
_cell.angle_beta   90.00
_cell.angle_gamma   90.00
#
_symmetry.space_group_name_H-M   'P 1'
#
loop_
_entity.id
_entity.type
_entity.pdbx_description
1 polymer ?
#
loop_
_entity_poly.entity_id
_entity_poly.type
_entity_poly.pdbx_seq_one_letter_code
_entity_poly.pdbx_strand_id
1 'polypeptide(L)'
;MEENKHESKRLHVRGGSNGKTAVFGMRERGGRVVAGTIDDVNASTVRPVISKYVEAGATLHTDEATIYKNIAGFAHETINHSAGEYVRDDVTTNGIESVFAVLKRGLIGVYHHASPKHLDRYVDEFAFRLNEGNVKNHTMTRLDSFVRGTAGKRLTYKGLIQ
;
A
#
# COMPACT_ATOMS: atom_id res chain seq x y z
N MET A 1 -1.70 16.71 -0.19
CA MET A 1 -3.06 17.27 -0.38
C MET A 1 -3.36 18.45 0.55
N GLU A 2 -2.68 18.59 1.67
CA GLU A 2 -2.72 19.82 2.49
C GLU A 2 -2.20 21.06 1.71
N GLU A 3 -1.26 20.84 0.78
CA GLU A 3 -0.67 21.92 -0.04
C GLU A 3 -1.67 22.66 -0.94
N ASN A 4 -2.78 22.00 -1.29
CA ASN A 4 -3.84 22.60 -2.13
C ASN A 4 -4.95 23.27 -1.32
N LYS A 5 -4.88 23.26 0.00
CA LYS A 5 -5.82 24.00 0.85
C LYS A 5 -5.34 25.41 1.07
N HIS A 6 -6.29 26.37 1.13
CA HIS A 6 -5.99 27.73 1.55
C HIS A 6 -5.27 27.70 2.91
N GLU A 7 -4.27 28.56 3.09
CA GLU A 7 -3.36 28.54 4.23
C GLU A 7 -4.09 28.54 5.59
N SER A 8 -5.19 29.27 5.72
CA SER A 8 -6.05 29.30 6.90
C SER A 8 -6.78 27.97 7.19
N LYS A 9 -6.81 27.03 6.23
CA LYS A 9 -7.44 25.71 6.36
C LYS A 9 -6.43 24.59 6.49
N ARG A 10 -5.13 24.89 6.53
CA ARG A 10 -4.08 23.89 6.73
C ARG A 10 -3.98 23.57 8.21
N LEU A 11 -4.02 22.28 8.51
CA LEU A 11 -3.81 21.80 9.88
C LEU A 11 -2.31 21.82 10.18
N HIS A 12 -1.87 22.76 11.00
CA HIS A 12 -0.50 22.83 11.49
C HIS A 12 -0.30 21.90 12.69
N VAL A 13 -0.30 20.59 12.46
CA VAL A 13 0.06 19.64 13.53
C VAL A 13 1.41 19.01 13.21
N ARG A 14 2.34 19.11 14.14
CA ARG A 14 3.66 18.49 14.04
C ARG A 14 3.53 16.96 14.11
N GLY A 15 3.91 16.30 13.02
CA GLY A 15 4.02 14.83 12.94
C GLY A 15 2.68 14.12 12.85
N GLY A 16 2.50 13.30 11.83
CA GLY A 16 1.33 12.45 11.65
C GLY A 16 0.56 12.72 10.36
N SER A 17 -0.38 11.85 10.06
CA SER A 17 -1.18 11.84 8.82
C SER A 17 -2.35 12.83 8.84
N ASN A 18 -2.15 14.04 9.33
CA ASN A 18 -3.21 15.02 9.51
C ASN A 18 -4.04 15.25 8.25
N GLY A 19 -5.27 14.76 8.26
CA GLY A 19 -6.19 14.86 7.14
C GLY A 19 -5.78 14.06 5.90
N LYS A 20 -4.76 13.19 6.01
CA LYS A 20 -4.33 12.27 4.94
C LYS A 20 -4.77 10.86 5.29
N THR A 21 -5.35 10.17 4.33
CA THR A 21 -5.65 8.74 4.47
C THR A 21 -4.35 7.94 4.37
N ALA A 22 -4.09 7.09 5.33
CA ALA A 22 -2.93 6.22 5.31
C ALA A 22 -3.15 5.04 4.36
N VAL A 23 -2.10 4.69 3.62
CA VAL A 23 -2.07 3.50 2.78
C VAL A 23 -1.05 2.53 3.35
N PHE A 24 -1.50 1.33 3.64
CA PHE A 24 -0.69 0.20 4.03
C PHE A 24 -0.32 -0.62 2.79
N GLY A 25 0.89 -1.16 2.76
CA GLY A 25 1.33 -2.01 1.66
C GLY A 25 2.32 -3.07 2.12
N MET A 26 2.22 -4.25 1.54
CA MET A 26 3.16 -5.36 1.68
C MET A 26 3.53 -5.88 0.31
N ARG A 27 4.75 -6.37 0.17
CA ARG A 27 5.20 -7.03 -1.05
C ARG A 27 5.97 -8.31 -0.70
N GLU A 28 5.53 -9.42 -1.26
CA GLU A 28 6.31 -10.64 -1.26
C GLU A 28 7.57 -10.47 -2.12
N ARG A 29 8.70 -11.02 -1.69
CA ARG A 29 9.95 -10.95 -2.45
C ARG A 29 9.79 -11.61 -3.82
N GLY A 30 9.90 -10.83 -4.89
CA GLY A 30 9.66 -11.29 -6.25
C GLY A 30 8.22 -11.67 -6.58
N GLY A 31 7.30 -11.45 -5.66
CA GLY A 31 5.92 -11.88 -5.72
C GLY A 31 4.92 -10.73 -5.68
N ARG A 32 3.76 -11.05 -5.10
CA ARG A 32 2.56 -10.21 -5.10
C ARG A 32 2.67 -9.00 -4.17
N VAL A 33 1.90 -7.99 -4.51
CA VAL A 33 1.66 -6.79 -3.71
C VAL A 33 0.26 -6.89 -3.10
N VAL A 34 0.16 -6.59 -1.81
CA VAL A 34 -1.09 -6.35 -1.10
C VAL A 34 -1.03 -4.92 -0.58
N ALA A 35 -2.01 -4.11 -0.91
CA ALA A 35 -2.10 -2.74 -0.42
C ALA A 35 -3.56 -2.38 -0.14
N GLY A 36 -3.78 -1.40 0.74
CA GLY A 36 -5.11 -0.93 1.09
C GLY A 36 -5.05 0.32 1.95
N THR A 37 -6.17 0.96 2.17
CA THR A 37 -6.28 2.06 3.11
C THR A 37 -6.45 1.55 4.54
N ILE A 38 -5.89 2.28 5.51
CA ILE A 38 -6.08 2.04 6.94
C ILE A 38 -6.44 3.35 7.63
N ASP A 39 -7.27 3.27 8.68
CA ASP A 39 -7.73 4.44 9.40
C ASP A 39 -6.59 5.10 10.16
N ASP A 40 -5.81 4.30 10.90
CA ASP A 40 -4.71 4.77 11.72
C ASP A 40 -3.43 3.94 11.53
N VAL A 41 -2.28 4.62 11.57
CA VAL A 41 -0.97 3.97 11.52
C VAL A 41 -0.51 3.64 12.94
N ASN A 42 -1.05 2.56 13.49
CA ASN A 42 -0.68 2.04 14.81
C ASN A 42 -0.60 0.52 14.82
N ALA A 43 0.00 -0.03 15.87
CA ALA A 43 0.23 -1.47 15.97
C ALA A 43 -1.07 -2.29 16.01
N SER A 44 -2.15 -1.76 16.59
CA SER A 44 -3.45 -2.46 16.68
C SER A 44 -4.15 -2.56 15.33
N THR A 45 -3.91 -1.62 14.42
CA THR A 45 -4.45 -1.63 13.06
C THR A 45 -3.58 -2.45 12.11
N VAL A 46 -2.26 -2.28 12.19
CA VAL A 46 -1.32 -2.89 11.23
C VAL A 46 -1.12 -4.39 11.47
N ARG A 47 -1.01 -4.82 12.73
CA ARG A 47 -0.75 -6.25 13.04
C ARG A 47 -1.83 -7.21 12.55
N PRO A 48 -3.13 -6.96 12.73
CA PRO A 48 -4.18 -7.81 12.16
C PRO A 48 -4.12 -7.91 10.63
N VAL A 49 -3.77 -6.81 9.96
CA VAL A 49 -3.62 -6.81 8.50
C VAL A 49 -2.45 -7.69 8.08
N ILE A 50 -1.29 -7.60 8.76
CA ILE A 50 -0.15 -8.48 8.50
C ILE A 50 -0.56 -9.95 8.71
N SER A 51 -1.15 -10.28 9.86
CA SER A 51 -1.56 -11.67 10.16
C SER A 51 -2.62 -12.23 9.21
N LYS A 52 -3.39 -11.38 8.54
CA LYS A 52 -4.38 -11.80 7.55
C LYS A 52 -3.76 -12.24 6.23
N TYR A 53 -2.66 -11.61 5.82
CA TYR A 53 -2.11 -11.78 4.48
C TYR A 53 -0.74 -12.48 4.45
N VAL A 54 -0.06 -12.57 5.58
CA VAL A 54 1.27 -13.18 5.69
C VAL A 54 1.18 -14.47 6.45
N GLU A 55 1.80 -15.52 5.91
CA GLU A 55 1.87 -16.83 6.54
C GLU A 55 2.64 -16.79 7.87
N ALA A 56 2.13 -17.48 8.89
CA ALA A 56 2.82 -17.58 10.17
C ALA A 56 4.22 -18.21 9.99
N GLY A 57 5.21 -17.65 10.66
CA GLY A 57 6.61 -18.08 10.54
C GLY A 57 7.38 -17.41 9.39
N ALA A 58 6.72 -16.62 8.54
CA ALA A 58 7.41 -15.85 7.52
C ALA A 58 8.34 -14.80 8.14
N THR A 59 9.36 -14.39 7.38
CA THR A 59 10.24 -13.29 7.75
C THR A 59 9.69 -11.97 7.22
N LEU A 60 9.50 -11.01 8.10
CA LEU A 60 9.07 -9.65 7.78
C LEU A 60 10.27 -8.73 7.73
N HIS A 61 10.43 -8.02 6.62
CA HIS A 61 11.40 -6.94 6.48
C HIS A 61 10.66 -5.60 6.55
N THR A 62 11.03 -4.75 7.50
CA THR A 62 10.41 -3.44 7.68
C THR A 62 11.47 -2.36 7.93
N ASP A 63 11.03 -1.11 7.95
CA ASP A 63 11.82 -0.01 8.50
C ASP A 63 11.87 -0.09 10.05
N GLU A 64 12.55 0.86 10.66
CA GLU A 64 12.71 0.98 12.12
C GLU A 64 11.45 1.42 12.88
N ALA A 65 10.29 1.56 12.23
CA ALA A 65 9.08 2.05 12.87
C ALA A 65 8.65 1.14 14.04
N THR A 66 8.33 1.77 15.16
CA THR A 66 8.00 1.05 16.41
C THR A 66 6.73 0.20 16.33
N ILE A 67 5.85 0.51 15.37
CA ILE A 67 4.60 -0.25 15.13
C ILE A 67 4.85 -1.71 14.76
N TYR A 68 6.02 -2.00 14.18
CA TYR A 68 6.42 -3.35 13.76
C TYR A 68 7.15 -4.14 14.84
N LYS A 69 7.49 -3.54 15.98
CA LYS A 69 8.18 -4.25 17.05
C LYS A 69 7.31 -5.33 17.67
N ASN A 70 7.91 -6.50 17.93
CA ASN A 70 7.27 -7.62 18.64
C ASN A 70 5.97 -8.12 17.97
N ILE A 71 5.99 -8.31 16.65
CA ILE A 71 4.88 -8.97 15.94
C ILE A 71 4.99 -10.46 16.19
N ALA A 72 4.07 -11.00 16.99
CA ALA A 72 4.05 -12.41 17.33
C ALA A 72 3.82 -13.29 16.08
N GLY A 73 4.51 -14.42 15.99
CA GLY A 73 4.32 -15.41 14.93
C GLY A 73 5.15 -15.17 13.67
N PHE A 74 6.02 -14.14 13.64
CA PHE A 74 6.87 -13.82 12.51
C PHE A 74 8.33 -13.63 12.93
N ALA A 75 9.27 -14.02 12.08
CA ALA A 75 10.64 -13.54 12.16
C ALA A 75 10.66 -12.08 11.67
N HIS A 76 11.32 -11.18 12.40
CA HIS A 76 11.27 -9.76 12.07
C HIS A 76 12.69 -9.18 11.96
N GLU A 77 12.99 -8.63 10.80
CA GLU A 77 14.25 -7.97 10.50
C GLU A 77 13.98 -6.52 10.06
N THR A 78 14.80 -5.60 10.56
CA THR A 78 14.61 -4.16 10.32
C THR A 78 15.81 -3.57 9.58
N ILE A 79 15.53 -2.63 8.69
CA ILE A 79 16.51 -1.74 8.05
C ILE A 79 16.46 -0.38 8.73
N ASN A 80 17.63 0.14 9.05
CA ASN A 80 17.76 1.45 9.67
C ASN A 80 18.10 2.52 8.62
N HIS A 81 17.08 3.11 8.02
CA HIS A 81 17.25 4.19 7.04
C HIS A 81 17.86 5.46 7.67
N SER A 82 17.61 5.70 8.96
CA SER A 82 18.18 6.87 9.68
C SER A 82 19.70 6.77 9.81
N ALA A 83 20.25 5.55 9.80
CA ALA A 83 21.70 5.29 9.78
C ALA A 83 22.29 5.18 8.36
N GLY A 84 21.50 5.44 7.31
CA GLY A 84 21.93 5.32 5.92
C GLY A 84 21.99 3.88 5.42
N GLU A 85 21.41 2.93 6.15
CA GLU A 85 21.32 1.53 5.76
C GLU A 85 20.12 1.33 4.81
N TYR A 86 20.33 0.90 3.58
CA TYR A 86 19.28 0.63 2.60
C TYR A 86 19.13 -0.86 2.28
N VAL A 87 20.20 -1.61 2.46
CA VAL A 87 20.25 -3.06 2.26
C VAL A 87 21.25 -3.63 3.27
N ARG A 88 20.90 -4.69 3.97
CA ARG A 88 21.77 -5.48 4.80
C ARG A 88 21.58 -6.95 4.44
N ASP A 89 22.58 -7.53 3.77
CA ASP A 89 22.49 -8.86 3.19
C ASP A 89 21.25 -8.97 2.28
N ASP A 90 20.29 -9.80 2.67
CA ASP A 90 19.01 -9.96 1.96
C ASP A 90 17.88 -9.05 2.49
N VAL A 91 18.11 -8.31 3.57
CA VAL A 91 17.09 -7.46 4.17
C VAL A 91 16.98 -6.15 3.40
N THR A 92 15.82 -5.84 2.86
CA THR A 92 15.56 -4.60 2.12
C THR A 92 14.07 -4.26 2.08
N THR A 93 13.75 -2.98 2.12
CA THR A 93 12.40 -2.44 1.91
C THR A 93 12.19 -1.85 0.52
N ASN A 94 13.23 -1.85 -0.34
CA ASN A 94 13.19 -1.24 -1.68
C ASN A 94 12.02 -1.72 -2.55
N GLY A 95 11.60 -2.99 -2.36
CA GLY A 95 10.49 -3.59 -3.08
C GLY A 95 9.18 -2.84 -2.85
N ILE A 96 8.82 -2.60 -1.60
CA ILE A 96 7.57 -1.90 -1.24
C ILE A 96 7.71 -0.38 -1.44
N GLU A 97 8.88 0.19 -1.26
CA GLU A 97 9.15 1.60 -1.56
C GLU A 97 8.90 1.91 -3.04
N SER A 98 9.33 1.04 -3.93
CA SER A 98 9.07 1.13 -5.37
C SER A 98 7.56 1.11 -5.66
N VAL A 99 6.79 0.28 -4.98
CA VAL A 99 5.32 0.23 -5.10
C VAL A 99 4.71 1.57 -4.70
N PHE A 100 5.10 2.12 -3.54
CA PHE A 100 4.61 3.42 -3.10
C PHE A 100 5.03 4.57 -4.02
N ALA A 101 6.23 4.51 -4.60
CA ALA A 101 6.68 5.49 -5.57
C ALA A 101 5.83 5.47 -6.85
N VAL A 102 5.46 4.29 -7.35
CA VAL A 102 4.56 4.13 -8.50
C VAL A 102 3.15 4.65 -8.18
N LEU A 103 2.59 4.27 -7.02
CA LEU A 103 1.29 4.76 -6.56
C LEU A 103 1.25 6.30 -6.48
N LYS A 104 2.26 6.91 -5.84
CA LYS A 104 2.35 8.37 -5.73
C LYS A 104 2.42 9.05 -7.10
N ARG A 105 3.25 8.53 -8.03
CA ARG A 105 3.33 9.08 -9.39
C ARG A 105 2.00 8.98 -10.12
N GLY A 106 1.29 7.87 -9.97
CA GLY A 106 -0.03 7.71 -10.57
C GLY A 106 -1.06 8.68 -10.00
N LEU A 107 -1.12 8.81 -8.67
CA LEU A 107 -2.04 9.73 -8.00
C LEU A 107 -1.80 11.19 -8.37
N ILE A 108 -0.53 11.61 -8.52
CA ILE A 108 -0.17 12.99 -8.85
C ILE A 108 -0.22 13.23 -10.36
N GLY A 109 0.36 12.33 -11.16
CA GLY A 109 0.57 12.57 -12.59
C GLY A 109 -0.59 12.13 -13.49
N VAL A 110 -1.43 11.18 -13.06
CA VAL A 110 -2.53 10.65 -13.88
C VAL A 110 -3.89 11.11 -13.35
N TYR A 111 -4.13 10.89 -12.06
CA TYR A 111 -5.45 11.20 -11.47
C TYR A 111 -5.55 12.62 -10.92
N HIS A 112 -4.41 13.31 -10.73
CA HIS A 112 -4.28 14.66 -10.18
C HIS A 112 -4.88 14.82 -8.78
N HIS A 113 -6.00 14.17 -8.50
CA HIS A 113 -6.67 14.17 -7.21
C HIS A 113 -7.42 12.87 -6.98
N ALA A 114 -7.22 12.27 -5.82
CA ALA A 114 -8.04 11.16 -5.32
C ALA A 114 -8.64 11.58 -3.98
N SER A 115 -9.97 11.53 -3.87
CA SER A 115 -10.61 11.83 -2.59
C SER A 115 -10.32 10.69 -1.60
N PRO A 116 -10.20 10.99 -0.29
CA PRO A 116 -10.01 9.96 0.73
C PRO A 116 -11.06 8.85 0.65
N LYS A 117 -12.32 9.20 0.35
CA LYS A 117 -13.45 8.28 0.21
C LYS A 117 -13.24 7.19 -0.85
N HIS A 118 -12.49 7.47 -1.90
CA HIS A 118 -12.31 6.57 -3.04
C HIS A 118 -10.85 6.11 -3.20
N LEU A 119 -9.98 6.47 -2.25
CA LEU A 119 -8.55 6.17 -2.35
C LEU A 119 -8.29 4.65 -2.39
N ASP A 120 -9.08 3.86 -1.66
CA ASP A 120 -9.02 2.40 -1.66
C ASP A 120 -9.13 1.83 -3.09
N ARG A 121 -10.06 2.33 -3.90
CA ARG A 121 -10.26 1.88 -5.29
C ARG A 121 -9.04 2.15 -6.17
N TYR A 122 -8.38 3.29 -5.99
CA TYR A 122 -7.13 3.59 -6.69
C TYR A 122 -5.99 2.69 -6.24
N VAL A 123 -5.90 2.43 -4.93
CA VAL A 123 -4.89 1.53 -4.38
C VAL A 123 -5.10 0.11 -4.89
N ASP A 124 -6.34 -0.38 -4.91
CA ASP A 124 -6.70 -1.69 -5.46
C ASP A 124 -6.34 -1.81 -6.94
N GLU A 125 -6.66 -0.79 -7.74
CA GLU A 125 -6.30 -0.76 -9.17
C GLU A 125 -4.78 -0.83 -9.36
N PHE A 126 -4.01 -0.07 -8.59
CA PHE A 126 -2.55 -0.11 -8.66
C PHE A 126 -1.99 -1.46 -8.24
N ALA A 127 -2.49 -2.04 -7.16
CA ALA A 127 -2.09 -3.38 -6.71
C ALA A 127 -2.40 -4.43 -7.78
N PHE A 128 -3.59 -4.39 -8.39
CA PHE A 128 -3.96 -5.26 -9.51
C PHE A 128 -3.00 -5.10 -10.69
N ARG A 129 -2.74 -3.88 -11.13
CA ARG A 129 -1.81 -3.61 -12.25
C ARG A 129 -0.40 -4.13 -11.99
N LEU A 130 0.10 -3.97 -10.76
CA LEU A 130 1.42 -4.46 -10.38
C LEU A 130 1.47 -5.99 -10.35
N ASN A 131 0.43 -6.64 -9.87
CA ASN A 131 0.35 -8.08 -9.76
C ASN A 131 0.16 -8.76 -11.12
N GLU A 132 -0.73 -8.24 -11.95
CA GLU A 132 -1.06 -8.81 -13.27
C GLU A 132 -0.18 -8.25 -14.39
N GLY A 133 0.51 -7.13 -14.15
CA GLY A 133 1.37 -6.45 -15.12
C GLY A 133 2.72 -7.13 -15.40
N ASN A 134 2.97 -8.31 -14.84
CA ASN A 134 4.20 -9.04 -15.08
C ASN A 134 4.30 -9.39 -16.57
N VAL A 135 5.36 -8.90 -17.22
CA VAL A 135 5.63 -9.12 -18.66
C VAL A 135 5.81 -10.59 -19.02
N LYS A 136 6.11 -11.45 -18.03
CA LYS A 136 6.17 -12.91 -18.23
C LYS A 136 4.80 -13.55 -18.40
N ASN A 137 3.73 -12.89 -17.96
CA ASN A 137 2.37 -13.39 -18.12
C ASN A 137 1.87 -13.05 -19.53
N HIS A 138 1.38 -14.06 -20.24
CA HIS A 138 0.79 -13.85 -21.55
C HIS A 138 -0.41 -12.89 -21.47
N THR A 139 -0.58 -12.04 -22.48
CA THR A 139 -1.64 -11.01 -22.51
C THR A 139 -3.04 -11.62 -22.32
N MET A 140 -3.31 -12.80 -22.90
CA MET A 140 -4.60 -13.48 -22.76
C MET A 140 -4.85 -13.94 -21.32
N THR A 141 -3.82 -14.38 -20.58
CA THR A 141 -3.95 -14.74 -19.16
C THR A 141 -4.33 -13.51 -18.32
N ARG A 142 -3.73 -12.36 -18.60
CA ARG A 142 -4.08 -11.10 -17.93
C ARG A 142 -5.49 -10.64 -18.25
N LEU A 143 -5.90 -10.78 -19.50
CA LEU A 143 -7.27 -10.47 -19.93
C LEU A 143 -8.28 -11.39 -19.25
N ASP A 144 -8.02 -12.70 -19.18
CA ASP A 144 -8.87 -13.66 -18.50
C ASP A 144 -9.02 -13.32 -17.00
N SER A 145 -7.91 -13.01 -16.33
CA SER A 145 -7.92 -12.56 -14.93
C SER A 145 -8.80 -11.31 -14.74
N PHE A 146 -8.67 -10.32 -15.63
CA PHE A 146 -9.49 -9.13 -15.62
C PHE A 146 -10.99 -9.44 -15.80
N VAL A 147 -11.34 -10.23 -16.83
CA VAL A 147 -12.73 -10.60 -17.13
C VAL A 147 -13.35 -11.38 -15.96
N ARG A 148 -12.63 -12.36 -15.40
CA ARG A 148 -13.10 -13.11 -14.22
C ARG A 148 -13.33 -12.21 -13.02
N GLY A 149 -12.45 -11.21 -12.83
CA GLY A 149 -12.57 -10.22 -11.75
C GLY A 149 -13.83 -9.35 -11.86
N THR A 150 -14.39 -9.17 -13.07
CA THR A 150 -15.61 -8.39 -13.31
C THR A 150 -16.89 -9.23 -13.30
N ALA A 151 -16.77 -10.56 -13.47
CA ALA A 151 -17.92 -11.46 -13.54
C ALA A 151 -18.75 -11.39 -12.23
N GLY A 152 -20.07 -11.29 -12.38
CA GLY A 152 -21.01 -11.20 -11.24
C GLY A 152 -20.98 -9.88 -10.47
N LYS A 153 -20.14 -8.92 -10.85
CA LYS A 153 -20.07 -7.59 -10.22
C LYS A 153 -20.82 -6.57 -11.04
N ARG A 154 -21.66 -5.79 -10.37
CA ARG A 154 -22.37 -4.68 -10.97
C ARG A 154 -21.98 -3.38 -10.28
N LEU A 155 -21.37 -2.47 -11.02
CA LEU A 155 -21.12 -1.12 -10.55
C LEU A 155 -22.32 -0.24 -10.92
N THR A 156 -23.02 0.27 -9.91
CA THR A 156 -24.13 1.20 -10.11
C THR A 156 -23.68 2.62 -9.81
N TYR A 157 -24.32 3.59 -10.46
CA TYR A 157 -24.06 5.01 -10.16
C TYR A 157 -24.21 5.31 -8.67
N LYS A 158 -25.26 4.78 -8.03
CA LYS A 158 -25.48 4.91 -6.58
C LYS A 158 -24.31 4.38 -5.76
N GLY A 159 -23.72 3.24 -6.15
CA GLY A 159 -22.53 2.67 -5.49
C GLY A 159 -21.24 3.46 -5.74
N LEU A 160 -21.21 4.30 -6.79
CA LEU A 160 -20.08 5.18 -7.07
C LEU A 160 -20.10 6.46 -6.21
N ILE A 161 -21.27 6.99 -5.92
CA ILE A 161 -21.43 8.28 -5.23
C ILE A 161 -21.63 8.14 -3.70
N GLN A 162 -21.87 6.94 -3.19
CA GLN A 162 -21.87 6.62 -1.77
C GLN A 162 -20.47 6.43 -1.25
#